data_b02d7db82a2ad879f7d571cfa22c66d6
#
_entry.id   b02d7db82a2ad879f7d571cfa22c66d6
#
_cell.length_a   1.000
_cell.length_b   1.000
_cell.length_c   1.000
_cell.angle_alpha   90.00
_cell.angle_beta   90.00
_cell.angle_gamma   90.00
#
_symmetry.space_group_name_H-M   'P 1'
#
loop_
_entity.id
_entity.type
_entity.pdbx_description
1 polymer ?
#
loop_
_entity_poly.entity_id
_entity_poly.type
_entity_poly.pdbx_seq_one_letter_code
_entity_poly.pdbx_strand_id
1 'polypeptide(L)'
;MKSSRPKRAGTRRASAPKATRLSRELAGQGAKVKATPLDAFQLARKKWLAGERIDIGALARELGVGRATLFRWVGSRELLLGEIIWSIQQPFSERARTEVKARGAAFIAGTCERTMRATLAFAPLRRFIESDPEFALRVLTSKSSTVQSRNVELVRAALEREAALGHLVPPLPLDTLAYVIVRICEAFVYADVISGREPAIDQAAAAILVLLGGKVK
;
A
#
# COMPACT_ATOMS: atom_id res chain seq x y z
N MET A 1 -87.86 -26.71 25.58
CA MET A 1 -87.05 -25.56 26.01
C MET A 1 -85.64 -25.76 25.48
N LYS A 2 -85.24 -25.03 24.39
CA LYS A 2 -83.89 -25.07 23.83
C LYS A 2 -83.21 -23.73 24.13
N SER A 3 -82.17 -23.75 24.97
CA SER A 3 -81.33 -22.62 25.34
C SER A 3 -80.34 -22.33 24.24
N SER A 4 -80.43 -21.17 23.63
CA SER A 4 -79.47 -20.66 22.64
C SER A 4 -78.37 -19.82 23.33
N ARG A 5 -77.15 -20.32 23.27
CA ARG A 5 -75.90 -19.62 23.72
C ARG A 5 -75.50 -18.57 22.69
N PRO A 6 -75.11 -17.33 23.05
CA PRO A 6 -74.65 -16.35 22.10
C PRO A 6 -73.16 -16.63 21.73
N LYS A 7 -72.83 -16.57 20.40
CA LYS A 7 -71.48 -16.63 19.87
C LYS A 7 -70.73 -15.35 20.24
N ARG A 8 -69.64 -15.50 20.98
CA ARG A 8 -68.63 -14.40 21.17
C ARG A 8 -67.98 -14.06 19.86
N ALA A 9 -68.11 -12.81 19.40
CA ALA A 9 -67.36 -12.25 18.29
C ALA A 9 -65.88 -12.04 18.71
N GLY A 10 -65.03 -12.80 18.11
CA GLY A 10 -63.57 -12.62 18.30
C GLY A 10 -63.10 -11.36 17.59
N THR A 11 -62.69 -10.35 18.30
CA THR A 11 -62.04 -9.16 17.80
C THR A 11 -60.67 -9.57 17.26
N ARG A 12 -60.51 -9.57 15.92
CA ARG A 12 -59.20 -9.65 15.25
C ARG A 12 -58.37 -8.46 15.70
N ARG A 13 -57.37 -8.72 16.55
CA ARG A 13 -56.29 -7.73 16.80
C ARG A 13 -55.59 -7.47 15.47
N ALA A 14 -55.74 -6.26 14.93
CA ALA A 14 -54.94 -5.79 13.80
C ALA A 14 -53.45 -5.83 14.19
N SER A 15 -52.67 -6.63 13.49
CA SER A 15 -51.21 -6.67 13.69
C SER A 15 -50.65 -5.29 13.32
N ALA A 16 -49.82 -4.71 14.19
CA ALA A 16 -49.12 -3.46 13.90
C ALA A 16 -48.35 -3.56 12.57
N PRO A 17 -48.36 -2.52 11.76
CA PRO A 17 -47.67 -2.53 10.46
C PRO A 17 -46.16 -2.81 10.68
N LYS A 18 -45.61 -3.71 9.87
CA LYS A 18 -44.18 -4.03 9.91
C LYS A 18 -43.39 -2.77 9.60
N ALA A 19 -42.41 -2.42 10.46
CA ALA A 19 -41.54 -1.27 10.29
C ALA A 19 -40.88 -1.28 8.91
N THR A 20 -41.08 -0.23 8.13
CA THR A 20 -40.48 -0.05 6.81
C THR A 20 -38.96 0.22 6.94
N ARG A 21 -38.20 0.10 5.83
CA ARG A 21 -36.81 0.47 5.80
C ARG A 21 -36.62 1.96 6.21
N LEU A 22 -37.47 2.85 5.71
CA LEU A 22 -37.46 4.28 6.04
C LEU A 22 -37.71 4.50 7.55
N SER A 23 -38.69 3.84 8.14
CA SER A 23 -39.00 4.00 9.58
C SER A 23 -37.83 3.52 10.47
N ARG A 24 -37.09 2.50 10.07
CA ARG A 24 -35.87 2.04 10.76
C ARG A 24 -34.73 3.02 10.62
N GLU A 25 -34.55 3.60 9.44
CA GLU A 25 -33.50 4.62 9.19
C GLU A 25 -33.80 5.90 9.98
N LEU A 26 -35.05 6.35 10.02
CA LEU A 26 -35.45 7.53 10.81
C LEU A 26 -35.37 7.28 12.34
N ALA A 27 -35.50 6.06 12.79
CA ALA A 27 -35.31 5.66 14.19
C ALA A 27 -33.82 5.45 14.56
N GLY A 28 -32.87 5.82 13.68
CA GLY A 28 -31.45 5.55 13.92
C GLY A 28 -31.03 4.08 13.79
N GLN A 29 -31.95 3.21 13.35
CA GLN A 29 -31.76 1.79 13.10
C GLN A 29 -31.44 1.52 11.61
N GLY A 30 -31.02 2.55 10.86
CA GLY A 30 -30.62 2.46 9.47
C GLY A 30 -29.49 1.45 9.30
N ALA A 31 -29.49 0.73 8.18
CA ALA A 31 -28.39 -0.17 7.83
C ALA A 31 -27.07 0.63 7.91
N LYS A 32 -26.14 0.16 8.76
CA LYS A 32 -24.76 0.68 8.75
C LYS A 32 -24.31 0.76 7.30
N VAL A 33 -23.84 1.94 6.88
CA VAL A 33 -23.21 2.11 5.56
C VAL A 33 -22.27 0.94 5.39
N LYS A 34 -22.49 0.12 4.37
CA LYS A 34 -21.66 -1.07 4.16
C LYS A 34 -20.27 -0.59 3.88
N ALA A 35 -19.31 -1.00 4.70
CA ALA A 35 -17.90 -0.72 4.47
C ALA A 35 -17.48 -1.16 3.06
N THR A 36 -16.56 -0.41 2.48
CA THR A 36 -16.02 -0.60 1.13
C THR A 36 -14.57 -1.09 1.19
N PRO A 37 -13.99 -1.57 0.08
CA PRO A 37 -12.55 -1.86 0.01
C PRO A 37 -11.67 -0.65 0.36
N LEU A 38 -12.12 0.56 0.02
CA LEU A 38 -11.39 1.79 0.34
C LEU A 38 -11.41 2.09 1.85
N ASP A 39 -12.53 1.85 2.52
CA ASP A 39 -12.60 1.98 3.99
C ASP A 39 -11.65 0.99 4.68
N ALA A 40 -11.55 -0.22 4.14
CA ALA A 40 -10.61 -1.22 4.64
C ALA A 40 -9.14 -0.77 4.47
N PHE A 41 -8.81 -0.21 3.32
CA PHE A 41 -7.49 0.36 3.06
C PHE A 41 -7.18 1.55 4.00
N GLN A 42 -8.11 2.49 4.14
CA GLN A 42 -7.92 3.68 4.98
C GLN A 42 -7.74 3.32 6.45
N LEU A 43 -8.57 2.40 6.96
CA LEU A 43 -8.46 1.90 8.33
C LEU A 43 -7.13 1.18 8.56
N ALA A 44 -6.74 0.28 7.66
CA ALA A 44 -5.48 -0.44 7.73
C ALA A 44 -4.29 0.52 7.66
N ARG A 45 -4.33 1.51 6.76
CA ARG A 45 -3.29 2.53 6.63
C ARG A 45 -3.14 3.37 7.91
N LYS A 46 -4.25 3.80 8.51
CA LYS A 46 -4.25 4.53 9.79
C LYS A 46 -3.58 3.71 10.89
N LYS A 47 -3.98 2.45 11.04
CA LYS A 47 -3.41 1.53 12.05
C LYS A 47 -1.91 1.30 11.82
N TRP A 48 -1.52 1.03 10.58
CA TRP A 48 -0.12 0.80 10.24
C TRP A 48 0.77 2.02 10.53
N LEU A 49 0.30 3.24 10.21
CA LEU A 49 1.01 4.48 10.53
C LEU A 49 1.15 4.70 12.04
N ALA A 50 0.18 4.26 12.83
CA ALA A 50 0.23 4.26 14.29
C ALA A 50 1.18 3.18 14.87
N GLY A 51 1.75 2.29 14.03
CA GLY A 51 2.63 1.20 14.45
C GLY A 51 1.90 -0.07 14.87
N GLU A 52 0.58 -0.15 14.63
CA GLU A 52 -0.21 -1.34 14.93
C GLU A 52 0.06 -2.44 13.89
N ARG A 53 0.14 -3.69 14.36
CA ARG A 53 0.22 -4.86 13.49
C ARG A 53 -1.11 -5.04 12.74
N ILE A 54 -1.05 -5.15 11.42
CA ILE A 54 -2.25 -5.39 10.62
C ILE A 54 -2.69 -6.84 10.73
N ASP A 55 -3.88 -7.05 11.28
CA ASP A 55 -4.58 -8.33 11.36
C ASP A 55 -5.88 -8.27 10.56
N ILE A 56 -6.00 -9.16 9.56
CA ILE A 56 -7.16 -9.18 8.66
C ILE A 56 -8.46 -9.52 9.40
N GLY A 57 -8.39 -10.38 10.42
CA GLY A 57 -9.56 -10.74 11.23
C GLY A 57 -10.05 -9.58 12.09
N ALA A 58 -9.13 -8.84 12.72
CA ALA A 58 -9.45 -7.65 13.50
C ALA A 58 -10.04 -6.54 12.62
N LEU A 59 -9.45 -6.27 11.45
CA LEU A 59 -9.99 -5.31 10.49
C LEU A 59 -11.39 -5.67 10.02
N ALA A 60 -11.66 -6.95 9.73
CA ALA A 60 -12.99 -7.41 9.31
C ALA A 60 -14.03 -7.17 10.39
N ARG A 61 -13.72 -7.48 11.67
CA ARG A 61 -14.61 -7.21 12.80
C ARG A 61 -14.92 -5.73 12.97
N GLU A 62 -13.90 -4.88 12.89
CA GLU A 62 -14.01 -3.42 13.05
C GLU A 62 -14.87 -2.80 11.95
N LEU A 63 -14.72 -3.29 10.72
CA LEU A 63 -15.51 -2.86 9.55
C LEU A 63 -16.93 -3.47 9.51
N GLY A 64 -17.23 -4.43 10.38
CA GLY A 64 -18.52 -5.12 10.38
C GLY A 64 -18.75 -5.99 9.14
N VAL A 65 -17.68 -6.54 8.54
CA VAL A 65 -17.72 -7.43 7.37
C VAL A 65 -17.18 -8.82 7.71
N GLY A 66 -17.56 -9.81 6.89
CA GLY A 66 -17.02 -11.16 7.02
C GLY A 66 -15.53 -11.20 6.60
N ARG A 67 -14.72 -12.04 7.29
CA ARG A 67 -13.29 -12.24 6.96
C ARG A 67 -13.09 -12.62 5.48
N ALA A 68 -13.93 -13.50 4.93
CA ALA A 68 -13.87 -13.87 3.51
C ALA A 68 -14.15 -12.69 2.56
N THR A 69 -15.06 -11.78 2.96
CA THR A 69 -15.32 -10.56 2.20
C THR A 69 -14.11 -9.65 2.18
N LEU A 70 -13.46 -9.45 3.35
CA LEU A 70 -12.26 -8.64 3.42
C LEU A 70 -11.12 -9.25 2.59
N PHE A 71 -10.89 -10.56 2.65
CA PHE A 71 -9.89 -11.23 1.79
C PHE A 71 -10.16 -11.03 0.30
N ARG A 72 -11.43 -11.08 -0.14
CA ARG A 72 -11.76 -10.78 -1.55
C ARG A 72 -11.44 -9.35 -1.94
N TRP A 73 -11.49 -8.40 -1.01
CA TRP A 73 -11.18 -7.00 -1.28
C TRP A 73 -9.69 -6.72 -1.36
N VAL A 74 -8.93 -7.27 -0.44
CA VAL A 74 -7.53 -6.93 -0.24
C VAL A 74 -6.55 -8.00 -0.73
N GLY A 75 -7.04 -9.18 -1.10
CA GLY A 75 -6.26 -10.33 -1.55
C GLY A 75 -5.52 -11.02 -0.40
N SER A 76 -4.47 -10.44 0.08
CA SER A 76 -3.68 -10.94 1.21
C SER A 76 -3.23 -9.81 2.13
N ARG A 77 -2.65 -10.17 3.27
CA ARG A 77 -2.04 -9.19 4.18
C ARG A 77 -0.86 -8.48 3.52
N GLU A 78 -0.06 -9.21 2.76
CA GLU A 78 1.08 -8.70 2.01
C GLU A 78 0.65 -7.71 0.93
N LEU A 79 -0.40 -8.03 0.18
CA LEU A 79 -0.95 -7.13 -0.84
C LEU A 79 -1.51 -5.86 -0.23
N LEU A 80 -2.28 -5.95 0.86
CA LEU A 80 -2.79 -4.78 1.57
C LEU A 80 -1.65 -3.89 2.09
N LEU A 81 -0.64 -4.49 2.70
CA LEU A 81 0.55 -3.76 3.16
C LEU A 81 1.31 -3.14 1.99
N GLY A 82 1.42 -3.84 0.87
CA GLY A 82 2.00 -3.31 -0.36
C GLY A 82 1.29 -2.04 -0.84
N GLU A 83 -0.05 -2.03 -0.85
CA GLU A 83 -0.83 -0.83 -1.20
C GLU A 83 -0.62 0.32 -0.21
N ILE A 84 -0.57 0.02 1.08
CA ILE A 84 -0.29 1.02 2.12
C ILE A 84 1.08 1.64 1.93
N ILE A 85 2.13 0.82 1.79
CA ILE A 85 3.51 1.27 1.63
C ILE A 85 3.65 2.08 0.34
N TRP A 86 3.09 1.60 -0.76
CA TRP A 86 3.10 2.30 -2.04
C TRP A 86 2.44 3.68 -1.95
N SER A 87 1.30 3.81 -1.26
CA SER A 87 0.60 5.09 -1.07
C SER A 87 1.43 6.17 -0.35
N ILE A 88 2.51 5.74 0.30
CA ILE A 88 3.45 6.62 1.03
C ILE A 88 4.72 6.84 0.21
N GLN A 89 5.22 5.80 -0.42
CA GLN A 89 6.48 5.81 -1.16
C GLN A 89 6.37 6.57 -2.49
N GLN A 90 5.24 6.46 -3.18
CA GLN A 90 5.01 7.16 -4.45
C GLN A 90 5.19 8.68 -4.33
N PRO A 91 4.60 9.40 -3.35
CA PRO A 91 4.85 10.82 -3.15
C PRO A 91 6.33 11.19 -2.93
N PHE A 92 7.12 10.31 -2.28
CA PHE A 92 8.56 10.55 -2.11
C PHE A 92 9.29 10.53 -3.45
N SER A 93 8.97 9.54 -4.29
CA SER A 93 9.56 9.42 -5.63
C SER A 93 9.14 10.56 -6.55
N GLU A 94 7.89 10.98 -6.50
CA GLU A 94 7.40 12.12 -7.28
C GLU A 94 8.09 13.42 -6.87
N ARG A 95 8.22 13.67 -5.57
CA ARG A 95 8.94 14.82 -5.04
C ARG A 95 10.41 14.80 -5.44
N ALA A 96 11.09 13.66 -5.29
CA ALA A 96 12.48 13.51 -5.71
C ALA A 96 12.67 13.85 -7.19
N ARG A 97 11.76 13.41 -8.06
CA ARG A 97 11.78 13.71 -9.50
C ARG A 97 11.64 15.20 -9.82
N THR A 98 10.87 15.95 -9.04
CA THR A 98 10.69 17.40 -9.25
C THR A 98 11.85 18.22 -8.70
N GLU A 99 12.51 17.74 -7.66
CA GLU A 99 13.62 18.43 -6.99
C GLU A 99 14.98 18.25 -7.70
N VAL A 100 15.20 17.11 -8.35
CA VAL A 100 16.45 16.84 -9.07
C VAL A 100 16.47 17.60 -10.38
N LYS A 101 17.42 18.53 -10.54
CA LYS A 101 17.57 19.37 -11.74
C LYS A 101 18.58 18.81 -12.77
N ALA A 102 19.23 17.71 -12.45
CA ALA A 102 20.14 17.00 -13.36
C ALA A 102 19.37 16.34 -14.53
N ARG A 103 20.09 15.76 -15.49
CA ARG A 103 19.55 15.01 -16.63
C ARG A 103 20.28 13.68 -16.79
N GLY A 104 19.69 12.76 -17.55
CA GLY A 104 20.30 11.49 -17.89
C GLY A 104 20.65 10.64 -16.66
N ALA A 105 21.83 10.05 -16.67
CA ALA A 105 22.32 9.19 -15.59
C ALA A 105 22.29 9.89 -14.22
N ALA A 106 22.69 11.16 -14.16
CA ALA A 106 22.70 11.94 -12.92
C ALA A 106 21.27 12.23 -12.39
N PHE A 107 20.27 12.37 -13.28
CA PHE A 107 18.87 12.49 -12.89
C PHE A 107 18.37 11.20 -12.24
N ILE A 108 18.63 10.06 -12.85
CA ILE A 108 18.20 8.75 -12.32
C ILE A 108 18.85 8.48 -10.96
N ALA A 109 20.18 8.62 -10.88
CA ALA A 109 20.94 8.40 -9.65
C ALA A 109 20.48 9.32 -8.51
N GLY A 110 20.35 10.62 -8.78
CA GLY A 110 19.90 11.61 -7.79
C GLY A 110 18.44 11.41 -7.34
N THR A 111 17.57 10.98 -8.24
CA THR A 111 16.19 10.65 -7.89
C THR A 111 16.14 9.41 -6.98
N CYS A 112 16.89 8.36 -7.30
CA CYS A 112 17.02 7.18 -6.45
C CYS A 112 17.59 7.54 -5.07
N GLU A 113 18.65 8.34 -5.01
CA GLU A 113 19.27 8.78 -3.76
C GLU A 113 18.27 9.48 -2.85
N ARG A 114 17.56 10.49 -3.36
CA ARG A 114 16.55 11.24 -2.58
C ARG A 114 15.42 10.34 -2.11
N THR A 115 14.94 9.44 -2.97
CA THR A 115 13.89 8.48 -2.62
C THR A 115 14.36 7.54 -1.52
N MET A 116 15.58 7.00 -1.61
CA MET A 116 16.17 6.13 -0.58
C MET A 116 16.30 6.86 0.75
N ARG A 117 16.83 8.09 0.76
CA ARG A 117 16.95 8.90 1.99
C ARG A 117 15.59 9.18 2.63
N ALA A 118 14.57 9.54 1.85
CA ALA A 118 13.21 9.74 2.35
C ALA A 118 12.60 8.45 2.92
N THR A 119 12.87 7.32 2.28
CA THR A 119 12.42 5.99 2.73
C THR A 119 13.05 5.62 4.08
N LEU A 120 14.36 5.83 4.25
CA LEU A 120 15.08 5.58 5.50
C LEU A 120 14.62 6.51 6.64
N ALA A 121 14.33 7.76 6.34
CA ALA A 121 13.85 8.74 7.32
C ALA A 121 12.41 8.49 7.78
N PHE A 122 11.66 7.61 7.08
CA PHE A 122 10.26 7.39 7.39
C PHE A 122 10.06 6.39 8.54
N ALA A 123 9.90 6.90 9.75
CA ALA A 123 9.83 6.11 10.97
C ALA A 123 8.79 4.96 10.98
N PRO A 124 7.57 5.08 10.41
CA PRO A 124 6.64 3.95 10.38
C PRO A 124 7.17 2.75 9.59
N LEU A 125 7.89 2.97 8.48
CA LEU A 125 8.49 1.90 7.71
C LEU A 125 9.67 1.25 8.47
N ARG A 126 10.49 2.04 9.14
CA ARG A 126 11.57 1.53 9.99
C ARG A 126 11.02 0.63 11.09
N ARG A 127 10.00 1.09 11.84
CA ARG A 127 9.33 0.24 12.85
C ARG A 127 8.76 -1.05 12.27
N PHE A 128 8.18 -1.00 11.06
CA PHE A 128 7.67 -2.19 10.38
C PHE A 128 8.77 -3.21 10.08
N ILE A 129 9.92 -2.73 9.57
CA ILE A 129 11.08 -3.58 9.27
C ILE A 129 11.66 -4.17 10.57
N GLU A 130 11.83 -3.37 11.61
CA GLU A 130 12.40 -3.78 12.90
C GLU A 130 11.50 -4.78 13.64
N SER A 131 10.18 -4.68 13.49
CA SER A 131 9.23 -5.55 14.18
C SER A 131 9.17 -6.98 13.64
N ASP A 132 9.40 -7.18 12.34
CA ASP A 132 9.37 -8.48 11.68
C ASP A 132 10.16 -8.40 10.35
N PRO A 133 11.51 -8.46 10.42
CA PRO A 133 12.39 -8.21 9.28
C PRO A 133 12.13 -9.12 8.09
N GLU A 134 11.95 -10.41 8.32
CA GLU A 134 11.70 -11.38 7.24
C GLU A 134 10.40 -11.12 6.52
N PHE A 135 9.34 -10.85 7.27
CA PHE A 135 8.05 -10.52 6.70
C PHE A 135 8.09 -9.18 5.96
N ALA A 136 8.73 -8.17 6.53
CA ALA A 136 8.89 -6.86 5.92
C ALA A 136 9.64 -6.94 4.59
N LEU A 137 10.79 -7.61 4.55
CA LEU A 137 11.56 -7.81 3.32
C LEU A 137 10.74 -8.59 2.28
N ARG A 138 9.98 -9.60 2.68
CA ARG A 138 9.09 -10.32 1.77
C ARG A 138 8.04 -9.41 1.15
N VAL A 139 7.45 -8.49 1.91
CA VAL A 139 6.50 -7.48 1.38
C VAL A 139 7.19 -6.48 0.48
N LEU A 140 8.38 -6.01 0.84
CA LEU A 140 9.05 -4.89 0.17
C LEU A 140 9.78 -5.30 -1.12
N THR A 141 10.36 -6.50 -1.17
CA THR A 141 11.34 -6.87 -2.19
C THR A 141 10.98 -8.11 -3.02
N SER A 142 9.79 -8.68 -2.80
CA SER A 142 9.37 -9.91 -3.50
C SER A 142 8.03 -9.76 -4.22
N LYS A 143 7.66 -10.80 -4.98
CA LYS A 143 6.37 -10.90 -5.67
C LYS A 143 5.16 -11.07 -4.74
N SER A 144 5.36 -11.13 -3.42
CA SER A 144 4.27 -11.28 -2.44
C SER A 144 3.41 -10.02 -2.32
N SER A 145 3.93 -8.87 -2.76
CA SER A 145 3.20 -7.61 -2.85
C SER A 145 3.48 -6.90 -4.18
N THR A 146 2.92 -5.70 -4.36
CA THR A 146 3.08 -4.89 -5.56
C THR A 146 4.21 -3.85 -5.45
N VAL A 147 4.91 -3.75 -4.32
CA VAL A 147 5.90 -2.69 -4.08
C VAL A 147 7.07 -2.79 -5.04
N GLN A 148 7.70 -3.95 -5.11
CA GLN A 148 8.88 -4.17 -5.93
C GLN A 148 8.58 -3.99 -7.43
N SER A 149 7.50 -4.57 -7.95
CA SER A 149 7.14 -4.44 -9.36
C SER A 149 6.82 -2.99 -9.76
N ARG A 150 6.15 -2.24 -8.89
CA ARG A 150 5.87 -0.81 -9.11
C ARG A 150 7.12 0.05 -9.06
N ASN A 151 8.08 -0.26 -8.19
CA ASN A 151 9.38 0.42 -8.17
C ASN A 151 10.14 0.19 -9.48
N VAL A 152 10.16 -1.06 -9.99
CA VAL A 152 10.80 -1.38 -11.28
C VAL A 152 10.13 -0.61 -12.42
N GLU A 153 8.79 -0.59 -12.46
CA GLU A 153 8.05 0.15 -13.49
C GLU A 153 8.30 1.66 -13.44
N LEU A 154 8.37 2.22 -12.24
CA LEU A 154 8.65 3.65 -12.05
C LEU A 154 10.07 4.03 -12.53
N VAL A 155 11.07 3.20 -12.24
CA VAL A 155 12.44 3.40 -12.71
C VAL A 155 12.54 3.19 -14.23
N ARG A 156 11.87 2.17 -14.78
CA ARG A 156 11.79 1.91 -16.22
C ARG A 156 11.22 3.13 -16.96
N ALA A 157 10.10 3.66 -16.50
CA ALA A 157 9.49 4.84 -17.10
C ALA A 157 10.40 6.09 -17.03
N ALA A 158 11.18 6.25 -15.97
CA ALA A 158 12.13 7.33 -15.85
C ALA A 158 13.30 7.18 -16.83
N LEU A 159 13.85 5.98 -16.99
CA LEU A 159 14.90 5.65 -17.96
C LEU A 159 14.42 5.87 -19.39
N GLU A 160 13.22 5.39 -19.73
CA GLU A 160 12.60 5.56 -21.05
C GLU A 160 12.42 7.03 -21.40
N ARG A 161 11.96 7.83 -20.46
CA ARG A 161 11.81 9.28 -20.63
C ARG A 161 13.16 9.97 -20.90
N GLU A 162 14.20 9.69 -20.10
CA GLU A 162 15.50 10.31 -20.28
C GLU A 162 16.17 9.87 -21.61
N ALA A 163 15.93 8.62 -22.03
CA ALA A 163 16.37 8.14 -23.34
C ALA A 163 15.64 8.84 -24.49
N ALA A 164 14.31 8.95 -24.40
CA ALA A 164 13.50 9.62 -25.43
C ALA A 164 13.84 11.11 -25.58
N LEU A 165 14.29 11.77 -24.50
CA LEU A 165 14.75 13.15 -24.52
C LEU A 165 16.20 13.31 -25.00
N GLY A 166 16.89 12.21 -25.34
CA GLY A 166 18.30 12.22 -25.76
C GLY A 166 19.30 12.51 -24.64
N HIS A 167 18.86 12.46 -23.37
CA HIS A 167 19.72 12.71 -22.21
C HIS A 167 20.45 11.47 -21.72
N LEU A 168 20.06 10.29 -22.16
CA LEU A 168 20.63 9.00 -21.77
C LEU A 168 20.70 8.07 -22.98
N VAL A 169 21.86 7.45 -23.18
CA VAL A 169 22.01 6.29 -24.06
C VAL A 169 22.09 5.07 -23.15
N PRO A 170 21.03 4.24 -23.07
CA PRO A 170 21.02 3.12 -22.15
C PRO A 170 22.08 2.08 -22.54
N PRO A 171 23.00 1.68 -21.63
CA PRO A 171 24.03 0.67 -21.93
C PRO A 171 23.51 -0.76 -21.98
N LEU A 172 22.29 -1.00 -21.49
CA LEU A 172 21.60 -2.29 -21.45
C LEU A 172 20.09 -2.08 -21.73
N PRO A 173 19.31 -3.14 -22.01
CA PRO A 173 17.86 -3.05 -22.12
C PRO A 173 17.24 -2.36 -20.89
N LEU A 174 16.22 -1.51 -21.13
CA LEU A 174 15.60 -0.71 -20.07
C LEU A 174 15.02 -1.55 -18.93
N ASP A 175 14.43 -2.69 -19.23
CA ASP A 175 13.89 -3.61 -18.22
C ASP A 175 15.00 -4.17 -17.32
N THR A 176 16.15 -4.53 -17.92
CA THR A 176 17.33 -5.00 -17.16
C THR A 176 17.87 -3.89 -16.27
N LEU A 177 18.03 -2.68 -16.81
CA LEU A 177 18.50 -1.53 -16.03
C LEU A 177 17.57 -1.20 -14.88
N ALA A 178 16.26 -1.14 -15.14
CA ALA A 178 15.26 -0.84 -14.12
C ALA A 178 15.30 -1.86 -12.97
N TYR A 179 15.35 -3.14 -13.31
CA TYR A 179 15.46 -4.20 -12.33
C TYR A 179 16.75 -4.10 -11.49
N VAL A 180 17.91 -3.95 -12.15
CA VAL A 180 19.21 -3.86 -11.45
C VAL A 180 19.26 -2.61 -10.55
N ILE A 181 18.78 -1.46 -11.03
CA ILE A 181 18.75 -0.23 -10.23
C ILE A 181 17.90 -0.41 -8.98
N VAL A 182 16.70 -1.00 -9.11
CA VAL A 182 15.85 -1.26 -7.94
C VAL A 182 16.54 -2.22 -6.98
N ARG A 183 17.21 -3.28 -7.45
CA ARG A 183 18.00 -4.18 -6.59
C ARG A 183 19.16 -3.50 -5.88
N ILE A 184 19.84 -2.57 -6.54
CA ILE A 184 20.87 -1.72 -5.89
C ILE A 184 20.21 -0.91 -4.77
N CYS A 185 19.09 -0.21 -5.05
CA CYS A 185 18.39 0.56 -4.03
C CYS A 185 17.99 -0.29 -2.82
N GLU A 186 17.39 -1.45 -3.05
CA GLU A 186 16.97 -2.38 -2.01
C GLU A 186 18.16 -2.89 -1.17
N ALA A 187 19.25 -3.28 -1.84
CA ALA A 187 20.45 -3.78 -1.17
C ALA A 187 21.08 -2.75 -0.23
N PHE A 188 21.01 -1.47 -0.55
CA PHE A 188 21.58 -0.42 0.29
C PHE A 188 20.57 0.14 1.32
N VAL A 189 19.30 0.25 0.99
CA VAL A 189 18.26 0.73 1.93
C VAL A 189 18.07 -0.26 3.08
N TYR A 190 18.14 -1.56 2.79
CA TYR A 190 17.93 -2.63 3.76
C TYR A 190 19.24 -3.32 4.17
N ALA A 191 20.39 -2.67 3.96
CA ALA A 191 21.71 -3.23 4.21
C ALA A 191 21.91 -3.67 5.67
N ASP A 192 21.38 -2.90 6.62
CA ASP A 192 21.42 -3.19 8.04
C ASP A 192 20.67 -4.48 8.40
N VAL A 193 19.53 -4.70 7.78
CA VAL A 193 18.68 -5.88 7.99
C VAL A 193 19.21 -7.11 7.26
N ILE A 194 19.75 -6.94 6.03
CA ILE A 194 20.20 -8.04 5.18
C ILE A 194 21.61 -8.53 5.59
N SER A 195 22.50 -7.59 5.92
CA SER A 195 23.94 -7.90 6.09
C SER A 195 24.58 -7.24 7.32
N GLY A 196 23.81 -6.55 8.16
CA GLY A 196 24.32 -5.84 9.34
C GLY A 196 25.20 -4.64 9.01
N ARG A 197 25.17 -4.13 7.76
CA ARG A 197 25.93 -2.94 7.32
C ARG A 197 25.06 -1.69 7.45
N GLU A 198 25.67 -0.57 7.73
CA GLU A 198 24.97 0.72 7.65
C GLU A 198 24.56 1.05 6.20
N PRO A 199 23.36 1.62 5.98
CA PRO A 199 22.92 2.05 4.67
C PRO A 199 23.81 3.15 4.08
N ALA A 200 24.60 2.83 3.04
CA ALA A 200 25.52 3.75 2.38
C ALA A 200 24.88 4.31 1.09
N ILE A 201 23.92 5.21 1.23
CA ILE A 201 23.08 5.70 0.13
C ILE A 201 23.88 6.43 -0.96
N ASP A 202 24.96 7.14 -0.58
CA ASP A 202 25.84 7.79 -1.55
C ASP A 202 26.54 6.77 -2.45
N GLN A 203 26.95 5.62 -1.91
CA GLN A 203 27.55 4.54 -2.68
C GLN A 203 26.54 3.89 -3.63
N ALA A 204 25.29 3.73 -3.22
CA ALA A 204 24.22 3.27 -4.09
C ALA A 204 24.00 4.21 -5.27
N ALA A 205 23.92 5.53 -5.00
CA ALA A 205 23.76 6.55 -6.03
C ALA A 205 24.96 6.57 -7.00
N ALA A 206 26.18 6.46 -6.48
CA ALA A 206 27.40 6.36 -7.29
C ALA A 206 27.41 5.10 -8.18
N ALA A 207 27.00 3.95 -7.64
CA ALA A 207 26.91 2.71 -8.40
C ALA A 207 25.88 2.82 -9.54
N ILE A 208 24.70 3.41 -9.27
CA ILE A 208 23.67 3.67 -10.29
C ILE A 208 24.19 4.62 -11.37
N LEU A 209 24.88 5.69 -10.97
CA LEU A 209 25.48 6.65 -11.91
C LEU A 209 26.48 5.97 -12.86
N VAL A 210 27.40 5.18 -12.33
CA VAL A 210 28.40 4.43 -13.11
C VAL A 210 27.74 3.38 -14.00
N LEU A 211 26.75 2.64 -13.49
CA LEU A 211 25.98 1.66 -14.28
C LEU A 211 25.37 2.31 -15.54
N LEU A 212 24.96 3.58 -15.44
CA LEU A 212 24.36 4.34 -16.55
C LEU A 212 25.38 5.13 -17.38
N GLY A 213 26.69 4.86 -17.22
CA GLY A 213 27.75 5.49 -17.97
C GLY A 213 28.18 6.89 -17.47
N GLY A 214 27.68 7.31 -16.31
CA GLY A 214 28.11 8.54 -15.66
C GLY A 214 29.46 8.41 -14.97
N LYS A 215 30.06 9.54 -14.62
CA LYS A 215 31.34 9.60 -13.89
C LYS A 215 31.12 10.10 -12.48
N VAL A 216 31.65 9.40 -11.50
CA VAL A 216 31.78 9.90 -10.13
C VAL A 216 32.87 10.93 -10.09
N LYS A 217 32.59 12.11 -9.50
CA LYS A 217 33.57 13.16 -9.30
C LYS A 217 34.43 12.89 -8.09
#